data_673d9b27840ea0aab97c417ab70900ee
#
_entry.id   673d9b27840ea0aab97c417ab70900ee
#
_cell.length_a   1.000
_cell.length_b   1.000
_cell.length_c   1.000
_cell.angle_alpha   90.00
_cell.angle_beta   90.00
_cell.angle_gamma   90.00
#
_symmetry.space_group_name_H-M   'P 1'
#
loop_
_entity.id
_entity.type
_entity.pdbx_description
1 polymer ?
#
loop_
_entity_poly.entity_id
_entity_poly.type
_entity_poly.pdbx_seq_one_letter_code
_entity_poly.pdbx_strand_id
1 'polypeptide(L)'
;MENLYSKLQDHKPLVLNLANMVTPQHVADAINVIGGSPLMTRSIDEVAELVSIAGAVVLNIGTIRADEFALFEAVGQMANAQGKPVVLDPVAVGMPFRGQFVTRLLDSVQVDIIRGNAAEISWFAQQQTAGQGIDALTATTDVAMAQTVAHRTGAIVVASGATDVITDGKQVALVQNNVQLLAVNVGAGDMLSGLIATFAAVTRDYYGAALYATALLGAAGQQAT
;
A
#
# COMPACT_ATOMS: atom_id res chain seq x y z
N MET A 1 0.59 13.82 18.86
CA MET A 1 1.01 13.27 17.55
C MET A 1 2.51 13.47 17.43
N GLU A 2 3.29 12.41 17.40
CA GLU A 2 4.71 12.54 17.10
C GLU A 2 4.88 13.20 15.73
N ASN A 3 5.89 14.05 15.59
CA ASN A 3 6.18 14.68 14.31
C ASN A 3 6.84 13.65 13.39
N LEU A 4 6.03 12.86 12.69
CA LEU A 4 6.50 11.82 11.76
C LEU A 4 7.41 12.38 10.67
N TYR A 5 7.15 13.61 10.22
CA TYR A 5 7.98 14.26 9.22
C TYR A 5 9.39 14.56 9.75
N SER A 6 9.52 15.03 11.00
CA SER A 6 10.84 15.24 11.60
C SER A 6 11.62 13.92 11.71
N LYS A 7 10.95 12.86 12.20
CA LYS A 7 11.58 11.53 12.26
C LYS A 7 12.07 11.05 10.89
N LEU A 8 11.27 11.28 9.85
CA LEU A 8 11.63 10.91 8.49
C LEU A 8 12.86 11.66 8.01
N GLN A 9 12.95 12.98 8.25
CA GLN A 9 14.12 13.79 7.87
C GLN A 9 15.40 13.34 8.58
N ASP A 10 15.28 12.90 9.84
CA ASP A 10 16.41 12.41 10.63
C ASP A 10 16.89 11.02 10.18
N HIS A 11 15.98 10.12 9.84
CA HIS A 11 16.29 8.71 9.56
C HIS A 11 16.54 8.42 8.08
N LYS A 12 15.92 9.19 7.17
CA LYS A 12 16.02 9.01 5.70
C LYS A 12 15.87 7.53 5.27
N PRO A 13 14.76 6.88 5.65
CA PRO A 13 14.64 5.43 5.50
C PRO A 13 14.69 5.01 4.03
N LEU A 14 15.35 3.87 3.77
CA LEU A 14 15.29 3.23 2.47
C LEU A 14 13.98 2.45 2.36
N VAL A 15 13.27 2.63 1.24
CA VAL A 15 12.04 1.91 0.92
C VAL A 15 12.28 1.01 -0.29
N LEU A 16 12.27 -0.30 -0.05
CA LEU A 16 12.36 -1.27 -1.13
C LEU A 16 10.98 -1.43 -1.78
N ASN A 17 10.87 -1.08 -3.04
CA ASN A 17 9.61 -1.16 -3.77
C ASN A 17 9.70 -2.14 -4.95
N LEU A 18 8.97 -3.25 -4.87
CA LEU A 18 8.68 -4.09 -6.04
C LEU A 18 7.58 -3.38 -6.85
N ALA A 19 8.01 -2.33 -7.57
CA ALA A 19 7.12 -1.46 -8.33
C ALA A 19 6.57 -2.16 -9.58
N ASN A 20 5.39 -1.74 -10.04
CA ASN A 20 4.95 -2.05 -11.39
C ASN A 20 5.87 -1.35 -12.43
N MET A 21 5.73 -1.71 -13.70
CA MET A 21 6.59 -1.19 -14.79
C MET A 21 6.10 0.14 -15.38
N VAL A 22 4.96 0.66 -14.94
CA VAL A 22 4.35 1.86 -15.50
C VAL A 22 4.84 3.13 -14.80
N THR A 23 4.97 3.09 -13.48
CA THR A 23 5.15 4.29 -12.64
C THR A 23 6.35 4.27 -11.68
N PRO A 24 7.42 3.49 -11.92
CA PRO A 24 8.49 3.36 -10.95
C PRO A 24 9.20 4.69 -10.67
N GLN A 25 9.37 5.54 -11.70
CA GLN A 25 9.97 6.85 -11.53
C GLN A 25 9.10 7.77 -10.66
N HIS A 26 7.79 7.82 -10.89
CA HIS A 26 6.88 8.66 -10.09
C HIS A 26 6.91 8.26 -8.61
N VAL A 27 6.96 6.96 -8.34
CA VAL A 27 7.06 6.44 -6.97
C VAL A 27 8.41 6.80 -6.35
N ALA A 28 9.50 6.67 -7.10
CA ALA A 28 10.84 7.04 -6.64
C ALA A 28 10.91 8.53 -6.31
N ASP A 29 10.39 9.39 -7.18
CA ASP A 29 10.37 10.85 -6.99
C ASP A 29 9.52 11.21 -5.75
N ALA A 30 8.35 10.59 -5.58
CA ALA A 30 7.49 10.84 -4.42
C ALA A 30 8.17 10.46 -3.09
N ILE A 31 8.83 9.31 -3.02
CA ILE A 31 9.59 8.88 -1.84
C ILE A 31 10.76 9.84 -1.57
N ASN A 32 11.50 10.20 -2.62
CA ASN A 32 12.71 11.01 -2.49
C ASN A 32 12.40 12.44 -2.05
N VAL A 33 11.35 13.06 -2.61
CA VAL A 33 11.01 14.46 -2.33
C VAL A 33 10.59 14.69 -0.87
N ILE A 34 10.05 13.68 -0.20
CA ILE A 34 9.72 13.76 1.23
C ILE A 34 10.88 13.41 2.15
N GLY A 35 12.02 12.95 1.61
CA GLY A 35 13.24 12.63 2.37
C GLY A 35 13.49 11.14 2.60
N GLY A 36 12.73 10.24 1.98
CA GLY A 36 13.04 8.80 1.92
C GLY A 36 14.06 8.49 0.82
N SER A 37 14.57 7.27 0.81
CA SER A 37 15.47 6.74 -0.24
C SER A 37 14.77 5.61 -0.98
N PRO A 38 14.32 5.82 -2.23
CA PRO A 38 13.66 4.78 -3.00
C PRO A 38 14.66 3.77 -3.54
N LEU A 39 14.33 2.50 -3.50
CA LEU A 39 15.08 1.42 -4.13
C LEU A 39 14.11 0.43 -4.78
N MET A 40 14.41 -0.01 -6.01
CA MET A 40 13.64 -1.00 -6.75
C MET A 40 14.55 -2.13 -7.19
N THR A 41 14.02 -3.35 -7.19
CA THR A 41 14.70 -4.53 -7.75
C THR A 41 13.74 -5.45 -8.48
N ARG A 42 14.29 -6.27 -9.37
CA ARG A 42 13.65 -7.43 -10.00
C ARG A 42 14.50 -8.70 -9.86
N SER A 43 15.61 -8.63 -9.13
CA SER A 43 16.49 -9.76 -8.89
C SER A 43 16.23 -10.39 -7.53
N ILE A 44 15.95 -11.69 -7.53
CA ILE A 44 15.83 -12.47 -6.30
C ILE A 44 17.17 -12.61 -5.57
N ASP A 45 18.29 -12.52 -6.30
CA ASP A 45 19.62 -12.75 -5.76
C ASP A 45 20.08 -11.66 -4.78
N GLU A 46 19.51 -10.45 -4.87
CA GLU A 46 19.86 -9.32 -4.00
C GLU A 46 18.84 -9.07 -2.87
N VAL A 47 17.76 -9.87 -2.79
CA VAL A 47 16.69 -9.66 -1.80
C VAL A 47 17.21 -9.62 -0.37
N ALA A 48 18.09 -10.57 -0.01
CA ALA A 48 18.62 -10.66 1.35
C ALA A 48 19.36 -9.38 1.78
N GLU A 49 20.18 -8.85 0.88
CA GLU A 49 20.94 -7.64 1.12
C GLU A 49 20.03 -6.41 1.19
N LEU A 50 19.16 -6.24 0.18
CA LEU A 50 18.30 -5.07 0.08
C LEU A 50 17.26 -5.01 1.20
N VAL A 51 16.62 -6.11 1.55
CA VAL A 51 15.67 -6.13 2.67
C VAL A 51 16.40 -5.85 3.99
N SER A 52 17.66 -6.29 4.16
CA SER A 52 18.42 -6.04 5.40
C SER A 52 18.57 -4.54 5.70
N ILE A 53 18.78 -3.71 4.70
CA ILE A 53 18.97 -2.25 4.82
C ILE A 53 17.69 -1.44 4.65
N ALA A 54 16.62 -2.03 4.11
CA ALA A 54 15.33 -1.36 3.96
C ALA A 54 14.66 -1.09 5.31
N GLY A 55 14.00 0.05 5.44
CA GLY A 55 13.11 0.37 6.57
C GLY A 55 11.69 -0.13 6.38
N ALA A 56 11.26 -0.29 5.11
CA ALA A 56 9.95 -0.80 4.72
C ALA A 56 10.00 -1.43 3.33
N VAL A 57 9.01 -2.27 3.00
CA VAL A 57 8.85 -2.83 1.66
C VAL A 57 7.47 -2.56 1.10
N VAL A 58 7.39 -2.35 -0.23
CA VAL A 58 6.13 -2.24 -0.98
C VAL A 58 6.06 -3.37 -2.00
N LEU A 59 4.93 -4.07 -2.02
CA LEU A 59 4.61 -5.13 -2.96
C LEU A 59 3.47 -4.64 -3.86
N ASN A 60 3.81 -4.09 -5.02
CA ASN A 60 2.83 -3.61 -6.01
C ASN A 60 2.71 -4.62 -7.16
N ILE A 61 1.50 -5.16 -7.38
CA ILE A 61 1.25 -6.20 -8.36
C ILE A 61 0.74 -5.69 -9.72
N GLY A 62 0.89 -4.38 -10.00
CA GLY A 62 0.29 -3.73 -11.18
C GLY A 62 0.67 -4.35 -12.53
N THR A 63 1.88 -4.85 -12.68
CA THR A 63 2.36 -5.52 -13.91
C THR A 63 2.99 -6.87 -13.61
N ILE A 64 2.46 -7.58 -12.62
CA ILE A 64 3.01 -8.85 -12.13
C ILE A 64 3.07 -9.92 -13.21
N ARG A 65 4.14 -10.74 -13.18
CA ARG A 65 4.36 -11.89 -14.03
C ARG A 65 4.35 -13.19 -13.20
N ALA A 66 4.05 -14.30 -13.84
CA ALA A 66 3.97 -15.58 -13.17
C ALA A 66 5.31 -16.03 -12.54
N ASP A 67 6.42 -15.67 -13.18
CA ASP A 67 7.78 -16.00 -12.75
C ASP A 67 8.30 -15.10 -11.60
N GLU A 68 7.57 -14.06 -11.22
CA GLU A 68 7.96 -13.13 -10.14
C GLU A 68 7.43 -13.55 -8.75
N PHE A 69 6.61 -14.59 -8.65
CA PHE A 69 6.02 -14.99 -7.36
C PHE A 69 7.08 -15.22 -6.29
N ALA A 70 8.14 -15.96 -6.60
CA ALA A 70 9.21 -16.26 -5.66
C ALA A 70 9.92 -14.99 -5.15
N LEU A 71 10.06 -13.96 -6.00
CA LEU A 71 10.64 -12.68 -5.60
C LEU A 71 9.75 -11.96 -4.60
N PHE A 72 8.44 -11.84 -4.88
CA PHE A 72 7.49 -11.17 -3.99
C PHE A 72 7.37 -11.90 -2.65
N GLU A 73 7.30 -13.22 -2.69
CA GLU A 73 7.27 -14.06 -1.49
C GLU A 73 8.55 -13.89 -0.65
N ALA A 74 9.73 -13.97 -1.27
CA ALA A 74 11.01 -13.83 -0.57
C ALA A 74 11.15 -12.46 0.10
N VAL A 75 10.80 -11.37 -0.60
CA VAL A 75 10.83 -10.00 -0.03
C VAL A 75 9.88 -9.89 1.15
N GLY A 76 8.64 -10.36 1.01
CA GLY A 76 7.64 -10.29 2.07
C GLY A 76 8.02 -11.10 3.30
N GLN A 77 8.41 -12.37 3.12
CA GLN A 77 8.83 -13.25 4.23
C GLN A 77 10.05 -12.71 4.96
N MET A 78 11.04 -12.20 4.23
CA MET A 78 12.23 -11.64 4.86
C MET A 78 11.93 -10.34 5.59
N ALA A 79 11.05 -9.48 5.06
CA ALA A 79 10.56 -8.29 5.75
C ALA A 79 9.86 -8.68 7.06
N ASN A 80 8.96 -9.67 7.03
CA ASN A 80 8.29 -10.20 8.23
C ASN A 80 9.29 -10.72 9.26
N ALA A 81 10.27 -11.52 8.83
CA ALA A 81 11.29 -12.08 9.72
C ALA A 81 12.13 -10.99 10.42
N GLN A 82 12.30 -9.84 9.79
CA GLN A 82 13.03 -8.69 10.33
C GLN A 82 12.12 -7.63 10.98
N GLY A 83 10.81 -7.90 11.08
CA GLY A 83 9.82 -6.99 11.66
C GLY A 83 9.71 -5.66 10.92
N LYS A 84 9.90 -5.67 9.60
CA LYS A 84 9.78 -4.49 8.74
C LYS A 84 8.36 -4.42 8.17
N PRO A 85 7.75 -3.23 8.07
CA PRO A 85 6.41 -3.09 7.53
C PRO A 85 6.34 -3.47 6.05
N VAL A 86 5.28 -4.21 5.72
CA VAL A 86 4.95 -4.64 4.37
C VAL A 86 3.68 -3.92 3.92
N VAL A 87 3.79 -3.13 2.86
CA VAL A 87 2.66 -2.48 2.18
C VAL A 87 2.31 -3.26 0.93
N LEU A 88 1.07 -3.69 0.79
CA LEU A 88 0.53 -4.32 -0.41
C LEU A 88 -0.31 -3.33 -1.20
N ASP A 89 0.02 -3.19 -2.48
CA ASP A 89 -0.79 -2.47 -3.48
C ASP A 89 -1.33 -3.49 -4.49
N PRO A 90 -2.58 -3.97 -4.29
CA PRO A 90 -3.16 -5.09 -5.02
C PRO A 90 -3.81 -4.65 -6.33
N VAL A 91 -3.10 -3.89 -7.14
CA VAL A 91 -3.60 -3.29 -8.39
C VAL A 91 -4.39 -4.29 -9.23
N ALA A 92 -5.68 -4.01 -9.46
CA ALA A 92 -6.59 -4.81 -10.25
C ALA A 92 -6.69 -6.29 -9.78
N VAL A 93 -6.65 -6.53 -8.47
CA VAL A 93 -6.71 -7.85 -7.83
C VAL A 93 -7.97 -8.66 -8.20
N GLY A 94 -9.05 -8.00 -8.64
CA GLY A 94 -10.24 -8.66 -9.17
C GLY A 94 -10.02 -9.50 -10.42
N MET A 95 -8.89 -9.33 -11.12
CA MET A 95 -8.52 -10.17 -12.26
C MET A 95 -8.06 -11.55 -11.77
N PRO A 96 -8.53 -12.67 -12.38
CA PRO A 96 -8.28 -14.02 -11.85
C PRO A 96 -6.84 -14.34 -11.54
N PHE A 97 -5.90 -14.01 -12.44
CA PHE A 97 -4.47 -14.25 -12.24
C PHE A 97 -3.92 -13.48 -11.04
N ARG A 98 -4.27 -12.20 -10.92
CA ARG A 98 -3.80 -11.34 -9.82
C ARG A 98 -4.43 -11.73 -8.49
N GLY A 99 -5.71 -12.09 -8.50
CA GLY A 99 -6.38 -12.61 -7.31
C GLY A 99 -5.73 -13.89 -6.78
N GLN A 100 -5.44 -14.85 -7.67
CA GLN A 100 -4.71 -16.07 -7.29
C GLN A 100 -3.30 -15.78 -6.76
N PHE A 101 -2.59 -14.83 -7.38
CA PHE A 101 -1.28 -14.40 -6.93
C PHE A 101 -1.34 -13.82 -5.51
N VAL A 102 -2.27 -12.90 -5.23
CA VAL A 102 -2.43 -12.29 -3.90
C VAL A 102 -2.88 -13.32 -2.88
N THR A 103 -3.86 -14.19 -3.20
CA THR A 103 -4.28 -15.26 -2.30
C THR A 103 -3.09 -16.10 -1.86
N ARG A 104 -2.32 -16.60 -2.81
CA ARG A 104 -1.12 -17.40 -2.53
C ARG A 104 -0.05 -16.61 -1.75
N LEU A 105 0.14 -15.33 -2.04
CA LEU A 105 1.11 -14.49 -1.33
C LEU A 105 0.73 -14.34 0.15
N LEU A 106 -0.55 -14.13 0.44
CA LEU A 106 -1.05 -13.98 1.81
C LEU A 106 -1.01 -15.28 2.64
N ASP A 107 -0.84 -16.45 2.01
CA ASP A 107 -0.61 -17.71 2.72
C ASP A 107 0.76 -17.75 3.43
N SER A 108 1.73 -16.95 2.96
CA SER A 108 3.11 -17.01 3.42
C SER A 108 3.69 -15.66 3.86
N VAL A 109 3.02 -14.54 3.55
CA VAL A 109 3.46 -13.18 3.86
C VAL A 109 2.39 -12.45 4.67
N GLN A 110 2.78 -11.97 5.85
CA GLN A 110 1.95 -11.04 6.61
C GLN A 110 2.08 -9.64 6.03
N VAL A 111 0.94 -9.03 5.71
CA VAL A 111 0.85 -7.65 5.21
C VAL A 111 0.38 -6.75 6.33
N ASP A 112 1.09 -5.64 6.57
CA ASP A 112 0.75 -4.69 7.63
C ASP A 112 -0.22 -3.61 7.14
N ILE A 113 -0.12 -3.23 5.85
CA ILE A 113 -0.95 -2.18 5.25
C ILE A 113 -1.40 -2.63 3.87
N ILE A 114 -2.69 -2.55 3.60
CA ILE A 114 -3.29 -2.78 2.28
C ILE A 114 -3.80 -1.43 1.77
N ARG A 115 -3.29 -0.98 0.62
CA ARG A 115 -3.77 0.22 -0.04
C ARG A 115 -4.38 -0.13 -1.39
N GLY A 116 -5.63 0.23 -1.64
CA GLY A 116 -6.31 -0.02 -2.90
C GLY A 116 -7.48 0.92 -3.11
N ASN A 117 -8.08 0.92 -4.30
CA ASN A 117 -9.34 1.59 -4.55
C ASN A 117 -10.53 0.76 -4.00
N ALA A 118 -11.75 1.31 -4.07
CA ALA A 118 -12.95 0.64 -3.55
C ALA A 118 -13.16 -0.78 -4.14
N ALA A 119 -12.90 -0.97 -5.44
CA ALA A 119 -13.06 -2.27 -6.09
C ALA A 119 -12.00 -3.29 -5.61
N GLU A 120 -10.76 -2.85 -5.43
CA GLU A 120 -9.67 -3.68 -4.91
C GLU A 120 -9.90 -4.06 -3.45
N ILE A 121 -10.33 -3.14 -2.60
CA ILE A 121 -10.67 -3.45 -1.20
C ILE A 121 -11.89 -4.37 -1.12
N SER A 122 -12.90 -4.18 -1.98
CA SER A 122 -14.08 -5.06 -2.00
C SER A 122 -13.73 -6.51 -2.36
N TRP A 123 -12.71 -6.73 -3.19
CA TRP A 123 -12.25 -8.09 -3.49
C TRP A 123 -11.83 -8.84 -2.23
N PHE A 124 -11.10 -8.21 -1.31
CA PHE A 124 -10.75 -8.83 -0.02
C PHE A 124 -12.00 -9.14 0.80
N ALA A 125 -13.01 -8.28 0.79
CA ALA A 125 -14.26 -8.54 1.51
C ALA A 125 -15.01 -9.76 0.96
N GLN A 126 -14.96 -10.01 -0.36
CA GLN A 126 -15.69 -11.08 -1.05
C GLN A 126 -15.03 -12.47 -0.95
N GLN A 127 -13.73 -12.57 -0.75
CA GLN A 127 -12.99 -13.84 -0.76
C GLN A 127 -13.51 -14.92 0.24
N GLN A 128 -14.37 -14.55 1.19
CA GLN A 128 -14.96 -15.49 2.14
C GLN A 128 -16.49 -15.60 2.05
N THR A 129 -17.14 -14.83 1.18
CA THR A 129 -18.59 -14.90 0.97
C THR A 129 -18.97 -15.71 -0.28
N ALA A 130 -18.13 -16.65 -0.70
CA ALA A 130 -18.47 -17.58 -1.78
C ALA A 130 -19.71 -18.42 -1.39
N GLY A 131 -20.90 -17.80 -1.45
CA GLY A 131 -22.17 -18.40 -1.07
C GLY A 131 -23.29 -17.41 -0.73
N GLN A 132 -22.99 -16.15 -0.50
CA GLN A 132 -24.03 -15.12 -0.30
C GLN A 132 -23.78 -13.96 -1.28
N GLY A 133 -24.72 -13.79 -2.22
CA GLY A 133 -24.67 -12.73 -3.22
C GLY A 133 -24.56 -11.35 -2.54
N ILE A 134 -23.53 -10.60 -2.88
CA ILE A 134 -23.40 -9.18 -2.52
C ILE A 134 -23.92 -8.39 -3.70
N ASP A 135 -25.02 -7.66 -3.48
CA ASP A 135 -25.59 -6.75 -4.46
C ASP A 135 -24.56 -5.69 -4.91
N ALA A 136 -24.70 -5.30 -6.17
CA ALA A 136 -23.84 -4.45 -6.95
C ALA A 136 -23.10 -3.36 -6.15
N LEU A 137 -21.79 -3.44 -6.18
CA LEU A 137 -20.85 -2.47 -5.63
C LEU A 137 -21.12 -1.08 -6.19
N THR A 138 -21.62 -0.21 -5.35
CA THR A 138 -21.58 1.23 -5.62
C THR A 138 -20.11 1.67 -5.61
N ALA A 139 -19.74 2.52 -6.55
CA ALA A 139 -18.37 3.01 -6.73
C ALA A 139 -17.85 3.93 -5.57
N THR A 140 -18.55 3.93 -4.44
CA THR A 140 -18.20 4.69 -3.25
C THR A 140 -17.49 3.80 -2.24
N THR A 141 -16.38 4.32 -1.70
CA THR A 141 -15.64 3.64 -0.63
C THR A 141 -16.54 3.45 0.59
N ASP A 142 -16.86 2.20 0.90
CA ASP A 142 -17.68 1.87 2.06
C ASP A 142 -16.79 1.68 3.29
N VAL A 143 -17.02 2.50 4.33
CA VAL A 143 -16.31 2.43 5.61
C VAL A 143 -16.47 1.05 6.26
N ALA A 144 -17.68 0.50 6.28
CA ALA A 144 -17.96 -0.80 6.90
C ALA A 144 -17.22 -1.94 6.17
N MET A 145 -17.09 -1.85 4.84
CA MET A 145 -16.32 -2.78 4.04
C MET A 145 -14.84 -2.71 4.37
N ALA A 146 -14.26 -1.49 4.42
CA ALA A 146 -12.86 -1.30 4.78
C ALA A 146 -12.55 -1.81 6.21
N GLN A 147 -13.43 -1.54 7.17
CA GLN A 147 -13.31 -2.07 8.53
C GLN A 147 -13.38 -3.60 8.56
N THR A 148 -14.27 -4.21 7.78
CA THR A 148 -14.39 -5.67 7.68
C THR A 148 -13.08 -6.28 7.15
N VAL A 149 -12.48 -5.69 6.12
CA VAL A 149 -11.20 -6.14 5.57
C VAL A 149 -10.09 -5.99 6.62
N ALA A 150 -9.99 -4.85 7.30
CA ALA A 150 -8.99 -4.60 8.33
C ALA A 150 -9.11 -5.60 9.50
N HIS A 151 -10.32 -5.88 10.00
CA HIS A 151 -10.56 -6.89 11.04
C HIS A 151 -10.11 -8.29 10.63
N ARG A 152 -10.33 -8.65 9.37
CA ARG A 152 -10.03 -10.00 8.87
C ARG A 152 -8.57 -10.23 8.57
N THR A 153 -7.91 -9.21 8.02
CA THR A 153 -6.50 -9.31 7.62
C THR A 153 -5.54 -8.93 8.74
N GLY A 154 -6.01 -8.18 9.73
CA GLY A 154 -5.18 -7.54 10.75
C GLY A 154 -4.35 -6.37 10.21
N ALA A 155 -4.51 -6.02 8.93
CA ALA A 155 -3.80 -4.93 8.29
C ALA A 155 -4.52 -3.59 8.47
N ILE A 156 -3.78 -2.50 8.41
CA ILE A 156 -4.35 -1.19 8.17
C ILE A 156 -4.86 -1.16 6.71
N VAL A 157 -6.07 -0.70 6.52
CA VAL A 157 -6.67 -0.56 5.19
C VAL A 157 -6.73 0.91 4.80
N VAL A 158 -6.22 1.23 3.62
CA VAL A 158 -6.35 2.53 2.96
C VAL A 158 -7.16 2.32 1.69
N ALA A 159 -8.42 2.67 1.73
CA ALA A 159 -9.33 2.60 0.60
C ALA A 159 -9.43 3.96 -0.07
N SER A 160 -8.78 4.11 -1.24
CA SER A 160 -8.68 5.38 -1.96
C SER A 160 -9.93 5.65 -2.81
N GLY A 161 -10.35 6.93 -2.82
CA GLY A 161 -11.50 7.41 -3.59
C GLY A 161 -11.62 8.93 -3.55
N ALA A 162 -12.80 9.46 -3.84
CA ALA A 162 -13.11 10.89 -3.66
C ALA A 162 -12.99 11.31 -2.19
N THR A 163 -13.27 10.38 -1.28
CA THR A 163 -12.92 10.41 0.14
C THR A 163 -12.15 9.14 0.42
N ASP A 164 -10.92 9.29 0.89
CA ASP A 164 -10.11 8.16 1.30
C ASP A 164 -10.53 7.70 2.70
N VAL A 165 -10.61 6.38 2.90
CA VAL A 165 -10.92 5.75 4.19
C VAL A 165 -9.69 5.07 4.71
N ILE A 166 -9.23 5.43 5.91
CA ILE A 166 -8.12 4.78 6.61
C ILE A 166 -8.65 4.12 7.87
N THR A 167 -8.40 2.82 8.06
CA THR A 167 -8.90 2.09 9.23
C THR A 167 -7.98 0.95 9.66
N ASP A 168 -7.94 0.70 10.98
CA ASP A 168 -7.37 -0.49 11.61
C ASP A 168 -8.47 -1.52 12.00
N GLY A 169 -9.70 -1.29 11.52
CA GLY A 169 -10.90 -2.03 11.89
C GLY A 169 -11.67 -1.41 13.07
N LYS A 170 -11.02 -0.66 13.95
CA LYS A 170 -11.63 0.01 15.12
C LYS A 170 -11.74 1.51 14.91
N GLN A 171 -10.61 2.14 14.60
CA GLN A 171 -10.52 3.56 14.26
C GLN A 171 -10.79 3.76 12.78
N VAL A 172 -11.42 4.90 12.45
CA VAL A 172 -11.66 5.32 11.07
C VAL A 172 -11.29 6.78 10.93
N ALA A 173 -10.50 7.10 9.92
CA ALA A 173 -10.30 8.46 9.46
C ALA A 173 -10.79 8.59 8.01
N LEU A 174 -11.37 9.74 7.71
CA LEU A 174 -11.81 10.12 6.37
C LEU A 174 -10.95 11.31 5.90
N VAL A 175 -10.30 11.14 4.77
CA VAL A 175 -9.48 12.20 4.15
C VAL A 175 -10.20 12.67 2.89
N GLN A 176 -10.68 13.92 2.93
CA GLN A 176 -11.48 14.53 1.86
C GLN A 176 -10.61 15.51 1.08
N ASN A 177 -9.97 15.05 0.04
CA ASN A 177 -9.12 15.89 -0.79
C ASN A 177 -9.60 16.05 -2.23
N ASN A 178 -10.64 15.41 -2.64
CA ASN A 178 -11.29 15.44 -3.97
C ASN A 178 -10.52 16.22 -5.08
N VAL A 179 -9.25 15.89 -5.27
CA VAL A 179 -8.37 16.54 -6.22
C VAL A 179 -8.47 15.81 -7.55
N GLN A 180 -9.12 16.46 -8.53
CA GLN A 180 -9.29 15.88 -9.87
C GLN A 180 -7.94 15.49 -10.52
N LEU A 181 -6.88 16.23 -10.25
CA LEU A 181 -5.54 15.95 -10.75
C LEU A 181 -5.03 14.56 -10.31
N LEU A 182 -5.29 14.16 -9.07
CA LEU A 182 -4.88 12.85 -8.58
C LEU A 182 -5.68 11.70 -9.22
N ALA A 183 -6.93 11.96 -9.60
CA ALA A 183 -7.78 10.96 -10.25
C ALA A 183 -7.34 10.68 -11.70
N VAL A 184 -6.77 11.67 -12.39
CA VAL A 184 -6.30 11.52 -13.78
C VAL A 184 -4.81 11.24 -13.91
N ASN A 185 -4.04 11.39 -12.83
CA ASN A 185 -2.61 11.13 -12.82
C ASN A 185 -2.34 9.62 -12.62
N VAL A 186 -1.86 8.97 -13.68
CA VAL A 186 -1.49 7.55 -13.61
C VAL A 186 -0.36 7.37 -12.59
N GLY A 187 -0.61 6.51 -11.60
CA GLY A 187 0.36 6.22 -10.53
C GLY A 187 0.18 7.04 -9.25
N ALA A 188 -0.83 7.91 -9.15
CA ALA A 188 -1.13 8.61 -7.89
C ALA A 188 -1.31 7.62 -6.72
N GLY A 189 -1.98 6.49 -6.98
CA GLY A 189 -2.09 5.40 -6.01
C GLY A 189 -0.76 4.74 -5.69
N ASP A 190 0.05 4.44 -6.70
CA ASP A 190 1.37 3.82 -6.50
C ASP A 190 2.28 4.73 -5.67
N MET A 191 2.25 6.05 -5.94
CA MET A 191 2.95 7.05 -5.12
C MET A 191 2.46 7.00 -3.67
N LEU A 192 1.14 6.94 -3.44
CA LEU A 192 0.59 6.85 -2.09
C LEU A 192 1.11 5.61 -1.34
N SER A 193 1.17 4.45 -1.99
CA SER A 193 1.74 3.22 -1.40
C SER A 193 3.21 3.41 -0.99
N GLY A 194 4.00 4.07 -1.83
CA GLY A 194 5.38 4.43 -1.53
C GLY A 194 5.52 5.40 -0.35
N LEU A 195 4.67 6.45 -0.31
CA LEU A 195 4.65 7.42 0.79
C LEU A 195 4.24 6.76 2.12
N ILE A 196 3.22 5.90 2.12
CA ILE A 196 2.79 5.14 3.29
C ILE A 196 3.95 4.30 3.84
N ALA A 197 4.65 3.56 2.97
CA ALA A 197 5.79 2.75 3.36
C ALA A 197 6.91 3.61 3.96
N THR A 198 7.15 4.79 3.39
CA THR A 198 8.19 5.72 3.87
C THR A 198 7.90 6.19 5.30
N PHE A 199 6.65 6.55 5.62
CA PHE A 199 6.28 6.91 6.99
C PHE A 199 6.24 5.69 7.92
N ALA A 200 5.76 4.53 7.45
CA ALA A 200 5.74 3.30 8.23
C ALA A 200 7.15 2.82 8.62
N ALA A 201 8.17 3.15 7.84
CA ALA A 201 9.56 2.83 8.14
C ALA A 201 10.11 3.52 9.41
N VAL A 202 9.50 4.62 9.87
CA VAL A 202 9.98 5.42 11.01
C VAL A 202 9.06 5.38 12.22
N THR A 203 8.00 4.56 12.20
CA THR A 203 7.06 4.40 13.32
C THR A 203 6.49 2.99 13.38
N ARG A 204 5.95 2.61 14.55
CA ARG A 204 5.11 1.41 14.71
C ARG A 204 3.60 1.73 14.68
N ASP A 205 3.24 3.00 14.67
CA ASP A 205 1.87 3.46 14.44
C ASP A 205 1.60 3.50 12.92
N TYR A 206 1.28 2.33 12.36
CA TYR A 206 1.01 2.20 10.92
C TYR A 206 -0.29 2.89 10.50
N TYR A 207 -1.26 2.99 11.41
CA TYR A 207 -2.48 3.76 11.16
C TYR A 207 -2.15 5.26 10.99
N GLY A 208 -1.38 5.82 11.93
CA GLY A 208 -0.92 7.20 11.84
C GLY A 208 -0.04 7.46 10.61
N ALA A 209 0.84 6.51 10.24
CA ALA A 209 1.66 6.60 9.03
C ALA A 209 0.81 6.67 7.76
N ALA A 210 -0.19 5.79 7.64
CA ALA A 210 -1.11 5.75 6.51
C ALA A 210 -1.95 7.03 6.41
N LEU A 211 -2.50 7.49 7.53
CA LEU A 211 -3.28 8.72 7.59
C LEU A 211 -2.44 9.94 7.18
N TYR A 212 -1.22 10.05 7.71
CA TYR A 212 -0.34 11.17 7.40
C TYR A 212 0.05 11.20 5.92
N ALA A 213 0.44 10.05 5.35
CA ALA A 213 0.79 9.93 3.93
C ALA A 213 -0.37 10.32 3.02
N THR A 214 -1.58 9.84 3.34
CA THR A 214 -2.79 10.13 2.56
C THR A 214 -3.13 11.63 2.59
N ALA A 215 -3.11 12.24 3.79
CA ALA A 215 -3.36 13.66 3.94
C ALA A 215 -2.30 14.52 3.23
N LEU A 216 -1.03 14.11 3.31
CA LEU A 216 0.08 14.82 2.64
C LEU A 216 -0.08 14.82 1.12
N LEU A 217 -0.35 13.64 0.52
CA LEU A 217 -0.53 13.56 -0.93
C LEU A 217 -1.74 14.38 -1.39
N GLY A 218 -2.86 14.32 -0.67
CA GLY A 218 -4.04 15.11 -0.97
C GLY A 218 -3.78 16.61 -0.87
N ALA A 219 -3.10 17.06 0.18
CA ALA A 219 -2.73 18.48 0.34
C ALA A 219 -1.76 18.94 -0.76
N ALA A 220 -0.78 18.12 -1.13
CA ALA A 220 0.12 18.43 -2.25
C ALA A 220 -0.64 18.55 -3.58
N GLY A 221 -1.58 17.63 -3.84
CA GLY A 221 -2.45 17.71 -5.02
C GLY A 221 -3.29 18.98 -5.06
N GLN A 222 -3.83 19.43 -3.92
CA GLN A 222 -4.58 20.69 -3.83
C GLN A 222 -3.72 21.93 -4.11
N GLN A 223 -2.45 21.90 -3.73
CA GLN A 223 -1.53 23.02 -4.00
C GLN A 223 -1.05 23.07 -5.45
N ALA A 224 -1.15 21.95 -6.18
CA ALA A 224 -0.75 21.85 -7.58
C ALA A 224 -1.86 22.27 -8.57
N THR A 225 -3.07 22.56 -8.08
CA THR A 225 -4.24 22.99 -8.88
C THR A 225 -4.52 24.47 -8.67
#